data_afc585847d067a6bd276f3f1f6ef067f
#
_entry.id   afc585847d067a6bd276f3f1f6ef067f
#
_cell.length_a   1.000
_cell.length_b   1.000
_cell.length_c   1.000
_cell.angle_alpha   90.00
_cell.angle_beta   90.00
_cell.angle_gamma   90.00
#
_symmetry.space_group_name_H-M   'P 1'
#
loop_
_entity.id
_entity.type
_entity.pdbx_description
1 polymer ?
#
loop_
_entity_poly.entity_id
_entity_poly.type
_entity_poly.pdbx_seq_one_letter_code
_entity_poly.pdbx_strand_id
1 'polypeptide(L)'
;MQFKFSKSALVITIVIFFGLLLLATAGAGLGWIRSFLGDVIAVIFVYFAFRTVLDGNRVLLALAAFFVGVAVEAGQYLSEIFGIEISNRALRIILGATPDWLDVLAYGIGGLLIIACLGVGALLKRDLRT
;
A
#
# COMPACT_ATOMS: atom_id res chain seq x y z
N MET A 1 -0.26 18.12 10.93
CA MET A 1 -1.08 16.92 10.63
C MET A 1 -2.16 16.79 11.69
N GLN A 2 -3.39 16.61 11.30
CA GLN A 2 -4.55 16.59 12.20
C GLN A 2 -5.29 15.29 12.06
N PHE A 3 -5.93 14.84 13.14
CA PHE A 3 -6.87 13.73 13.07
C PHE A 3 -8.20 14.24 12.52
N LYS A 4 -8.59 13.75 11.36
CA LYS A 4 -9.84 14.12 10.71
C LYS A 4 -10.39 12.93 9.94
N PHE A 5 -11.64 12.57 10.22
CA PHE A 5 -12.28 11.45 9.56
C PHE A 5 -12.77 11.85 8.17
N SER A 6 -12.40 11.05 7.16
CA SER A 6 -12.82 11.25 5.77
C SER A 6 -13.65 10.05 5.30
N LYS A 7 -14.91 10.28 5.01
CA LYS A 7 -15.81 9.24 4.49
C LYS A 7 -15.39 8.77 3.10
N SER A 8 -14.95 9.71 2.25
CA SER A 8 -14.49 9.39 0.89
C SER A 8 -13.27 8.48 0.93
N ALA A 9 -12.29 8.79 1.77
CA ALA A 9 -11.10 7.96 1.92
C ALA A 9 -11.44 6.60 2.49
N LEU A 10 -12.39 6.51 3.42
CA LEU A 10 -12.85 5.24 3.98
C LEU A 10 -13.48 4.37 2.90
N VAL A 11 -14.33 4.91 2.06
CA VAL A 11 -14.98 4.17 0.96
C VAL A 11 -13.92 3.64 -0.01
N ILE A 12 -12.95 4.48 -0.38
CA ILE A 12 -11.85 4.08 -1.28
C ILE A 12 -11.03 2.97 -0.63
N THR A 13 -10.71 3.10 0.65
CA THR A 13 -9.97 2.08 1.41
C THR A 13 -10.69 0.74 1.38
N ILE A 14 -11.99 0.73 1.62
CA ILE A 14 -12.81 -0.49 1.60
C ILE A 14 -12.83 -1.11 0.20
N VAL A 15 -13.01 -0.30 -0.84
CA VAL A 15 -13.01 -0.78 -2.22
C VAL A 15 -11.68 -1.42 -2.58
N ILE A 16 -10.57 -0.77 -2.21
CA ILE A 16 -9.22 -1.30 -2.45
C ILE A 16 -9.01 -2.61 -1.68
N PHE A 17 -9.49 -2.69 -0.44
CA PHE A 17 -9.39 -3.92 0.35
C PHE A 17 -10.06 -5.09 -0.36
N PHE A 18 -11.27 -4.90 -0.87
CA PHE A 18 -11.97 -5.97 -1.62
C PHE A 18 -11.25 -6.29 -2.93
N GLY A 19 -10.66 -5.30 -3.59
CA GLY A 19 -9.83 -5.52 -4.77
C GLY A 19 -8.59 -6.38 -4.46
N LEU A 20 -7.92 -6.11 -3.34
CA LEU A 20 -6.80 -6.93 -2.87
C LEU A 20 -7.23 -8.36 -2.57
N LEU A 21 -8.37 -8.51 -1.89
CA LEU A 21 -8.92 -9.83 -1.58
C LEU A 21 -9.24 -10.61 -2.85
N LEU A 22 -9.83 -9.96 -3.83
CA LEU A 22 -10.13 -10.56 -5.14
C LEU A 22 -8.84 -10.98 -5.85
N LEU A 23 -7.82 -10.13 -5.84
CA LEU A 23 -6.52 -10.43 -6.44
C LEU A 23 -5.86 -11.62 -5.76
N ALA A 24 -5.94 -11.69 -4.42
CA ALA A 24 -5.36 -12.78 -3.65
C ALA A 24 -6.05 -14.12 -3.92
N THR A 25 -7.34 -14.11 -4.20
CA THR A 25 -8.12 -15.34 -4.43
C THR A 25 -8.25 -15.68 -5.91
N ALA A 26 -8.89 -14.81 -6.70
CA ALA A 26 -9.14 -15.04 -8.12
C ALA A 26 -7.88 -14.89 -8.97
N GLY A 27 -6.92 -14.08 -8.52
CA GLY A 27 -5.67 -13.85 -9.22
C GLY A 27 -4.58 -14.88 -8.94
N ALA A 28 -4.88 -15.96 -8.21
CA ALA A 28 -3.89 -16.95 -7.77
C ALA A 28 -3.07 -17.56 -8.92
N GLY A 29 -3.64 -17.65 -10.14
CA GLY A 29 -2.96 -18.17 -11.31
C GLY A 29 -1.96 -17.22 -11.96
N LEU A 30 -1.88 -15.97 -11.53
CA LEU A 30 -1.00 -14.95 -12.12
C LEU A 30 0.46 -15.04 -11.62
N GLY A 31 0.74 -15.86 -10.60
CA GLY A 31 2.10 -16.06 -10.08
C GLY A 31 2.70 -14.78 -9.50
N TRP A 32 3.92 -14.43 -9.95
CA TRP A 32 4.64 -13.25 -9.44
C TRP A 32 3.93 -11.93 -9.75
N ILE A 33 3.15 -11.88 -10.84
CA ILE A 33 2.37 -10.69 -11.21
C ILE A 33 1.36 -10.35 -10.10
N ARG A 34 0.69 -11.35 -9.55
CA ARG A 34 -0.23 -11.17 -8.43
C ARG A 34 0.48 -10.53 -7.23
N SER A 35 1.64 -11.08 -6.85
CA SER A 35 2.40 -10.56 -5.72
C SER A 35 2.86 -9.12 -5.97
N PHE A 36 3.38 -8.84 -7.16
CA PHE A 36 3.86 -7.51 -7.53
C PHE A 36 2.73 -6.48 -7.51
N LEU A 37 1.62 -6.77 -8.20
CA LEU A 37 0.45 -5.88 -8.22
C LEU A 37 -0.16 -5.73 -6.82
N GLY A 38 -0.20 -6.81 -6.05
CA GLY A 38 -0.68 -6.78 -4.68
C GLY A 38 0.10 -5.79 -3.82
N ASP A 39 1.42 -5.79 -3.94
CA ASP A 39 2.28 -4.90 -3.18
C ASP A 39 2.13 -3.44 -3.62
N VAL A 40 2.00 -3.18 -4.93
CA VAL A 40 1.71 -1.84 -5.45
C VAL A 40 0.40 -1.32 -4.87
N ILE A 41 -0.65 -2.13 -4.93
CA ILE A 41 -1.98 -1.77 -4.44
C ILE A 41 -2.00 -1.65 -2.92
N ALA A 42 -1.21 -2.48 -2.22
CA ALA A 42 -1.12 -2.45 -0.75
C ALA A 42 -0.62 -1.10 -0.23
N VAL A 43 0.37 -0.50 -0.89
CA VAL A 43 0.85 0.84 -0.52
C VAL A 43 -0.26 1.88 -0.73
N ILE A 44 -0.99 1.79 -1.83
CA ILE A 44 -2.13 2.68 -2.10
C ILE A 44 -3.21 2.49 -1.03
N PHE A 45 -3.47 1.26 -0.63
CA PHE A 45 -4.40 0.92 0.45
C PHE A 45 -3.98 1.59 1.78
N VAL A 46 -2.72 1.46 2.17
CA VAL A 46 -2.20 2.06 3.40
C VAL A 46 -2.30 3.59 3.35
N TYR A 47 -2.01 4.19 2.20
CA TYR A 47 -2.16 5.63 2.00
C TYR A 47 -3.59 6.10 2.27
N PHE A 48 -4.59 5.43 1.69
CA PHE A 48 -5.98 5.81 1.89
C PHE A 48 -6.47 5.47 3.30
N ALA A 49 -5.94 4.42 3.92
CA ALA A 49 -6.20 4.13 5.33
C ALA A 49 -5.71 5.28 6.22
N PHE A 50 -4.51 5.81 5.96
CA PHE A 50 -4.01 6.98 6.67
C PHE A 50 -4.91 8.20 6.43
N ARG A 51 -5.32 8.43 5.19
CA ARG A 51 -6.18 9.56 4.84
C ARG A 51 -7.57 9.47 5.45
N THR A 52 -8.01 8.29 5.82
CA THR A 52 -9.30 8.11 6.50
C THR A 52 -9.32 8.81 7.86
N VAL A 53 -8.19 8.83 8.55
CA VAL A 53 -8.10 9.37 9.92
C VAL A 53 -7.14 10.55 10.07
N LEU A 54 -6.28 10.79 9.06
CA LEU A 54 -5.27 11.85 9.10
C LEU A 54 -5.48 12.83 7.95
N ASP A 55 -5.43 14.12 8.27
CA ASP A 55 -5.42 15.20 7.30
C ASP A 55 -4.09 15.93 7.42
N GLY A 56 -3.39 16.10 6.31
CA GLY A 56 -2.10 16.74 6.30
C GLY A 56 -1.45 16.68 4.92
N ASN A 57 -0.14 16.85 4.88
CA ASN A 57 0.62 16.80 3.63
C ASN A 57 0.48 15.41 3.00
N ARG A 58 -0.12 15.35 1.83
CA ARG A 58 -0.44 14.10 1.14
C ARG A 58 0.80 13.37 0.65
N VAL A 59 1.84 14.11 0.28
CA VAL A 59 3.13 13.51 -0.11
C VAL A 59 3.76 12.82 1.09
N LEU A 60 3.71 13.43 2.28
CA LEU A 60 4.18 12.79 3.50
C LEU A 60 3.39 11.51 3.82
N LEU A 61 2.09 11.51 3.61
CA LEU A 61 1.28 10.31 3.81
C LEU A 61 1.65 9.20 2.81
N ALA A 62 1.95 9.57 1.57
CA ALA A 62 2.43 8.61 0.57
C ALA A 62 3.79 8.02 0.95
N LEU A 63 4.71 8.85 1.44
CA LEU A 63 6.01 8.39 1.93
C LEU A 63 5.85 7.49 3.15
N ALA A 64 4.95 7.86 4.08
CA ALA A 64 4.66 7.03 5.25
C ALA A 64 4.12 5.66 4.84
N ALA A 65 3.23 5.60 3.85
CA ALA A 65 2.73 4.34 3.32
C ALA A 65 3.83 3.47 2.72
N PHE A 66 4.74 4.08 1.95
CA PHE A 66 5.93 3.40 1.42
C PHE A 66 6.79 2.84 2.55
N PHE A 67 7.05 3.63 3.59
CA PHE A 67 7.87 3.17 4.73
C PHE A 67 7.19 2.07 5.52
N VAL A 68 5.86 2.03 5.60
CA VAL A 68 5.14 0.89 6.18
C VAL A 68 5.45 -0.38 5.40
N GLY A 69 5.41 -0.32 4.07
CA GLY A 69 5.78 -1.45 3.22
C GLY A 69 7.22 -1.90 3.46
N VAL A 70 8.15 -0.96 3.51
CA VAL A 70 9.56 -1.26 3.80
C VAL A 70 9.72 -1.89 5.17
N ALA A 71 8.99 -1.40 6.18
CA ALA A 71 9.04 -1.96 7.53
C ALA A 71 8.52 -3.40 7.57
N VAL A 72 7.46 -3.71 6.83
CA VAL A 72 6.94 -5.08 6.71
C VAL A 72 8.01 -5.98 6.08
N GLU A 73 8.64 -5.54 5.01
CA GLU A 73 9.69 -6.29 4.31
C GLU A 73 10.90 -6.53 5.23
N ALA A 74 11.31 -5.50 5.97
CA ALA A 74 12.39 -5.61 6.95
C ALA A 74 12.04 -6.61 8.05
N GLY A 75 10.80 -6.61 8.51
CA GLY A 75 10.31 -7.57 9.50
C GLY A 75 10.36 -9.01 8.97
N GLN A 76 9.98 -9.22 7.73
CA GLN A 76 10.07 -10.53 7.07
C GLN A 76 11.52 -11.01 6.96
N TYR A 77 12.41 -10.11 6.56
CA TYR A 77 13.85 -10.41 6.43
C TYR A 77 14.45 -10.81 7.78
N LEU A 78 14.14 -10.03 8.84
CA LEU A 78 14.62 -10.33 10.19
C LEU A 78 14.04 -11.64 10.71
N SER A 79 12.78 -11.93 10.46
CA SER A 79 12.15 -13.20 10.82
C SER A 79 12.87 -14.39 10.18
N GLU A 80 13.25 -14.24 8.92
CA GLU A 80 13.98 -15.29 8.20
C GLU A 80 15.37 -15.51 8.78
N ILE A 81 16.11 -14.41 9.06
CA ILE A 81 17.45 -14.50 9.65
C ILE A 81 17.42 -15.17 11.02
N PHE A 82 16.45 -14.81 11.86
CA PHE A 82 16.34 -15.35 13.22
C PHE A 82 15.59 -16.68 13.30
N GLY A 83 15.11 -17.20 12.15
CA GLY A 83 14.38 -18.46 12.12
C GLY A 83 13.05 -18.42 12.84
N ILE A 84 12.43 -17.24 12.96
CA ILE A 84 11.13 -17.07 13.60
C ILE A 84 10.05 -17.52 12.63
N GLU A 85 9.30 -18.56 13.01
CA GLU A 85 8.15 -19.00 12.24
C GLU A 85 6.90 -18.27 12.70
N ILE A 86 6.16 -17.71 11.74
CA ILE A 86 4.85 -17.14 12.01
C ILE A 86 3.84 -18.27 12.00
N SER A 87 3.35 -18.64 13.19
CA SER A 87 2.40 -19.75 13.33
C SER A 87 0.99 -19.40 12.85
N ASN A 88 0.63 -18.12 12.86
CA ASN A 88 -0.70 -17.68 12.43
C ASN A 88 -0.77 -17.69 10.90
N ARG A 89 -1.66 -18.51 10.34
CA ARG A 89 -1.82 -18.64 8.89
C ARG A 89 -2.25 -17.33 8.21
N ALA A 90 -3.14 -16.58 8.85
CA ALA A 90 -3.60 -15.30 8.30
C ALA A 90 -2.46 -14.28 8.23
N LEU A 91 -1.63 -14.19 9.27
CA LEU A 91 -0.46 -13.31 9.27
C LEU A 91 0.55 -13.72 8.21
N ARG A 92 0.78 -15.02 8.01
CA ARG A 92 1.68 -15.49 6.95
C ARG A 92 1.20 -15.10 5.55
N ILE A 93 -0.11 -15.13 5.32
CA ILE A 93 -0.70 -14.71 4.04
C ILE A 93 -0.56 -13.22 3.85
N ILE A 94 -0.82 -12.42 4.88
CA ILE A 94 -0.75 -10.95 4.83
C ILE A 94 0.68 -10.47 4.65
N LEU A 95 1.62 -11.03 5.43
CA LEU A 95 3.02 -10.61 5.42
C LEU A 95 3.82 -11.20 4.26
N GLY A 96 3.32 -12.26 3.63
CA GLY A 96 4.05 -12.97 2.60
C GLY A 96 5.02 -14.01 3.15
N ALA A 97 5.54 -14.86 2.27
CA ALA A 97 6.35 -16.02 2.67
C ALA A 97 7.84 -15.72 2.76
N THR A 98 8.38 -14.87 1.87
CA THR A 98 9.80 -14.59 1.79
C THR A 98 10.04 -13.12 1.41
N PRO A 99 11.08 -12.47 1.98
CA PRO A 99 11.46 -11.13 1.56
C PRO A 99 12.00 -11.15 0.12
N ASP A 100 11.62 -10.14 -0.66
CA ASP A 100 12.02 -10.01 -2.06
C ASP A 100 12.26 -8.54 -2.38
N TRP A 101 13.33 -8.26 -3.13
CA TRP A 101 13.62 -6.92 -3.63
C TRP A 101 12.53 -6.37 -4.54
N LEU A 102 11.83 -7.25 -5.27
CA LEU A 102 10.69 -6.86 -6.09
C LEU A 102 9.56 -6.26 -5.26
N ASP A 103 9.38 -6.71 -4.02
CA ASP A 103 8.37 -6.15 -3.12
C ASP A 103 8.68 -4.69 -2.79
N VAL A 104 9.94 -4.37 -2.48
CA VAL A 104 10.36 -2.99 -2.22
C VAL A 104 10.18 -2.12 -3.47
N LEU A 105 10.51 -2.65 -4.64
CA LEU A 105 10.30 -1.95 -5.91
C LEU A 105 8.81 -1.70 -6.14
N ALA A 106 7.96 -2.68 -5.87
CA ALA A 106 6.50 -2.55 -6.00
C ALA A 106 5.96 -1.47 -5.05
N TYR A 107 6.43 -1.44 -3.81
CA TYR A 107 6.05 -0.39 -2.85
C TYR A 107 6.47 1.00 -3.35
N GLY A 108 7.66 1.11 -3.91
CA GLY A 108 8.15 2.35 -4.51
C GLY A 108 7.29 2.81 -5.67
N ILE A 109 6.90 1.90 -6.55
CA ILE A 109 6.00 2.19 -7.67
C ILE A 109 4.64 2.65 -7.16
N GLY A 110 4.08 1.99 -6.15
CA GLY A 110 2.81 2.40 -5.53
C GLY A 110 2.88 3.81 -4.97
N GLY A 111 3.95 4.13 -4.24
CA GLY A 111 4.18 5.48 -3.72
C GLY A 111 4.32 6.53 -4.82
N LEU A 112 5.06 6.22 -5.87
CA LEU A 112 5.23 7.12 -7.02
C LEU A 112 3.92 7.34 -7.77
N LEU A 113 3.09 6.31 -7.91
CA LEU A 113 1.77 6.44 -8.52
C LEU A 113 0.88 7.40 -7.72
N ILE A 114 0.90 7.30 -6.40
CA ILE A 114 0.15 8.21 -5.54
C ILE A 114 0.62 9.65 -5.76
N ILE A 115 1.93 9.89 -5.72
CA ILE A 115 2.52 11.21 -5.90
C ILE A 115 2.20 11.76 -7.29
N ALA A 116 2.31 10.93 -8.33
CA ALA A 116 1.97 11.33 -9.69
C ALA A 116 0.50 11.73 -9.82
N CYS A 117 -0.41 10.94 -9.24
CA CYS A 117 -1.84 11.27 -9.25
C CYS A 117 -2.14 12.55 -8.49
N LEU A 118 -1.46 12.81 -7.37
CA LEU A 118 -1.60 14.06 -6.63
C LEU A 118 -1.11 15.25 -7.47
N GLY A 119 0.00 15.08 -8.18
CA GLY A 119 0.55 16.11 -9.06
C GLY A 119 -0.38 16.44 -10.22
N VAL A 120 -0.91 15.41 -10.90
CA VAL A 120 -1.87 15.60 -11.99
C VAL A 120 -3.15 16.27 -11.48
N GLY A 121 -3.67 15.85 -10.34
CA GLY A 121 -4.84 16.47 -9.73
C GLY A 121 -4.62 17.96 -9.42
N ALA A 122 -3.44 18.32 -8.93
CA ALA A 122 -3.09 19.72 -8.65
C ALA A 122 -3.00 20.54 -9.95
N LEU A 123 -2.42 19.99 -11.01
CA LEU A 123 -2.33 20.67 -12.31
C LEU A 123 -3.72 20.86 -12.92
N LEU A 124 -4.59 19.87 -12.86
CA LEU A 124 -5.96 19.98 -13.36
C LEU A 124 -6.75 21.05 -12.62
N LYS A 125 -6.61 21.12 -11.30
CA LYS A 125 -7.26 22.18 -10.50
C LYS A 125 -6.75 23.56 -10.86
N ARG A 126 -5.46 23.69 -11.15
CA ARG A 126 -4.87 24.95 -11.58
C ARG A 126 -5.45 25.42 -12.92
N ASP A 127 -5.56 24.51 -13.89
CA ASP A 127 -6.12 24.82 -15.20
C ASP A 127 -7.59 25.25 -15.11
N LEU A 128 -8.37 24.62 -14.25
CA LEU A 128 -9.78 24.96 -14.07
C LEU A 128 -9.99 26.32 -13.40
N ARG A 129 -8.98 26.86 -12.71
CA ARG A 129 -9.04 28.19 -12.07
C ARG A 129 -8.64 29.31 -13.00
N THR A 130 -7.98 29.01 -14.09
CA THR A 130 -7.63 30.00 -15.13
C THR A 130 -8.66 30.01 -16.25
#